data_c837bffa57770c8f2a6d70520f6f3bc0
#
_entry.id   c837bffa57770c8f2a6d70520f6f3bc0
#
_cell.length_a   1.000
_cell.length_b   1.000
_cell.length_c   1.000
_cell.angle_alpha   90.00
_cell.angle_beta   90.00
_cell.angle_gamma   90.00
#
_symmetry.space_group_name_H-M   'P 1'
#
loop_
_entity.id
_entity.type
_entity.pdbx_description
1 polymer ?
#
loop_
_entity_poly.entity_id
_entity_poly.type
_entity_poly.pdbx_seq_one_letter_code
_entity_poly.pdbx_strand_id
1 'polypeptide(L)'
;MRLFLIVGGGLMGVWCRYYLLHFRDWVAKDVYVAYQALFDTNLPDFNKGNSHLAPLHCASHWLFFIAFACLFVMMDWLFEIPYQGVFIASYVSIAICIAVIDWRYQLISVQLCYCLFWIGVVAAYVEVSPLHLEQSLQSALTGFFAFYCLYHLSKGIYRKELLGKGDYWLMLGLGSMSHFAWLPLWLFLACVMGLGYVLGLRIKGQKIKQLPFAPFLIFSALCVILPNWYSPSMMSKLWI
;
A
#
# COMPACT_ATOMS: atom_id res chain seq x y z
N MET A 1 -27.12 10.00 -0.81
CA MET A 1 -25.73 9.78 -0.38
C MET A 1 -25.34 8.29 -0.45
N ARG A 2 -26.03 7.36 0.17
CA ARG A 2 -25.68 5.91 0.15
C ARG A 2 -25.58 5.31 -1.26
N LEU A 3 -26.41 5.70 -2.20
CA LEU A 3 -26.34 5.21 -3.59
C LEU A 3 -25.00 5.59 -4.25
N PHE A 4 -24.53 6.83 -4.03
CA PHE A 4 -23.22 7.28 -4.53
C PHE A 4 -22.08 6.48 -3.93
N LEU A 5 -22.15 6.09 -2.65
CA LEU A 5 -21.14 5.25 -1.99
C LEU A 5 -21.10 3.84 -2.58
N ILE A 6 -22.27 3.24 -2.84
CA ILE A 6 -22.37 1.92 -3.45
C ILE A 6 -21.77 1.95 -4.87
N VAL A 7 -22.18 2.93 -5.68
CA VAL A 7 -21.69 3.04 -7.06
C VAL A 7 -20.21 3.41 -7.08
N GLY A 8 -19.80 4.41 -6.30
CA GLY A 8 -18.40 4.84 -6.22
C GLY A 8 -17.47 3.74 -5.71
N GLY A 9 -17.87 3.06 -4.63
CA GLY A 9 -17.12 1.92 -4.08
C GLY A 9 -17.06 0.76 -5.06
N GLY A 10 -18.17 0.44 -5.73
CA GLY A 10 -18.20 -0.59 -6.75
C GLY A 10 -17.28 -0.27 -7.94
N LEU A 11 -17.31 0.97 -8.44
CA LEU A 11 -16.41 1.42 -9.51
C LEU A 11 -14.94 1.37 -9.07
N MET A 12 -14.64 1.76 -7.84
CA MET A 12 -13.30 1.63 -7.27
C MET A 12 -12.85 0.17 -7.24
N GLY A 13 -13.72 -0.76 -6.88
CA GLY A 13 -13.43 -2.20 -6.90
C GLY A 13 -13.13 -2.72 -8.32
N VAL A 14 -13.93 -2.29 -9.32
CA VAL A 14 -13.68 -2.66 -10.73
C VAL A 14 -12.35 -2.08 -11.21
N TRP A 15 -12.03 -0.84 -10.85
CA TRP A 15 -10.75 -0.21 -11.17
C TRP A 15 -9.58 -0.95 -10.51
N CYS A 16 -9.68 -1.30 -9.22
CA CYS A 16 -8.67 -2.09 -8.51
C CYS A 16 -8.42 -3.43 -9.21
N ARG A 17 -9.49 -4.13 -9.59
CA ARG A 17 -9.38 -5.38 -10.35
C ARG A 17 -8.69 -5.18 -11.70
N TYR A 18 -9.09 -4.14 -12.44
CA TYR A 18 -8.46 -3.80 -13.72
C TYR A 18 -6.97 -3.54 -13.55
N TYR A 19 -6.59 -2.75 -12.54
CA TYR A 19 -5.20 -2.45 -12.22
C TYR A 19 -4.39 -3.72 -11.91
N LEU A 20 -4.92 -4.59 -11.06
CA LEU A 20 -4.28 -5.86 -10.68
C LEU A 20 -4.03 -6.77 -11.88
N LEU A 21 -5.00 -6.88 -12.79
CA LEU A 21 -4.88 -7.73 -13.99
C LEU A 21 -3.86 -7.21 -15.00
N HIS A 22 -3.76 -5.88 -15.16
CA HIS A 22 -2.89 -5.28 -16.17
C HIS A 22 -1.51 -4.89 -15.63
N PHE A 23 -1.31 -4.89 -14.31
CA PHE A 23 -0.05 -4.48 -13.68
C PHE A 23 1.17 -5.21 -14.27
N ARG A 24 1.07 -6.52 -14.42
CA ARG A 24 2.12 -7.34 -15.04
C ARG A 24 2.50 -6.83 -16.44
N ASP A 25 1.51 -6.57 -17.25
CA ASP A 25 1.70 -6.19 -18.66
C ASP A 25 2.33 -4.79 -18.76
N TRP A 26 1.94 -3.87 -17.87
CA TRP A 26 2.54 -2.54 -17.80
C TRP A 26 4.01 -2.60 -17.37
N VAL A 27 4.31 -3.31 -16.30
CA VAL A 27 5.69 -3.47 -15.84
C VAL A 27 6.55 -4.14 -16.90
N ALA A 28 6.07 -5.19 -17.55
CA ALA A 28 6.81 -5.87 -18.61
C ALA A 28 7.07 -4.93 -19.80
N LYS A 29 6.09 -4.09 -20.17
CA LYS A 29 6.25 -3.10 -21.24
C LYS A 29 7.25 -2.01 -20.85
N ASP A 30 7.16 -1.48 -19.63
CA ASP A 30 8.08 -0.43 -19.16
C ASP A 30 9.53 -0.93 -19.13
N VAL A 31 9.76 -2.16 -18.68
CA VAL A 31 11.09 -2.79 -18.72
C VAL A 31 11.58 -2.97 -20.16
N TYR A 32 10.70 -3.42 -21.07
CA TYR A 32 11.06 -3.58 -22.48
C TYR A 32 11.45 -2.25 -23.13
N VAL A 33 10.65 -1.21 -22.92
CA VAL A 33 10.94 0.15 -23.46
C VAL A 33 12.24 0.71 -22.87
N ALA A 34 12.46 0.55 -21.56
CA ALA A 34 13.69 0.97 -20.90
C ALA A 34 14.92 0.22 -21.45
N TYR A 35 14.79 -1.09 -21.69
CA TYR A 35 15.86 -1.89 -22.27
C TYR A 35 16.17 -1.46 -23.70
N GLN A 36 15.15 -1.23 -24.51
CA GLN A 36 15.29 -0.76 -25.89
C GLN A 36 15.96 0.63 -25.97
N ALA A 37 15.66 1.51 -25.00
CA ALA A 37 16.26 2.84 -24.92
C ALA A 37 17.75 2.83 -24.50
N LEU A 38 18.16 1.80 -23.74
CA LEU A 38 19.53 1.70 -23.21
C LEU A 38 20.47 0.91 -24.12
N PHE A 39 19.93 -0.02 -24.90
CA PHE A 39 20.71 -0.92 -25.74
C PHE A 39 20.22 -0.80 -27.18
N ASP A 40 21.12 -0.43 -28.08
CA ASP A 40 20.86 -0.33 -29.51
C ASP A 40 20.88 -1.72 -30.17
N THR A 41 19.94 -2.58 -29.75
CA THR A 41 19.82 -3.97 -30.19
C THR A 41 18.49 -4.19 -30.90
N ASN A 42 18.50 -4.95 -31.99
CA ASN A 42 17.28 -5.43 -32.64
C ASN A 42 16.59 -6.45 -31.74
N LEU A 43 15.77 -5.96 -30.80
CA LEU A 43 14.95 -6.81 -29.96
C LEU A 43 13.75 -7.35 -30.76
N PRO A 44 13.33 -8.59 -30.51
CA PRO A 44 12.08 -9.09 -31.06
C PRO A 44 10.91 -8.25 -30.55
N ASP A 45 9.86 -8.15 -31.34
CA ASP A 45 8.64 -7.42 -30.97
C ASP A 45 8.11 -7.83 -29.59
N PHE A 46 7.64 -6.84 -28.84
CA PHE A 46 7.10 -7.07 -27.50
C PHE A 46 5.92 -8.05 -27.56
N ASN A 47 6.10 -9.22 -26.95
CA ASN A 47 5.03 -10.19 -26.77
C ASN A 47 4.75 -10.39 -25.28
N LYS A 48 3.50 -10.16 -24.87
CA LYS A 48 3.01 -10.33 -23.49
C LYS A 48 3.24 -11.74 -22.93
N GLY A 49 3.25 -12.76 -23.81
CA GLY A 49 3.49 -14.15 -23.45
C GLY A 49 4.90 -14.46 -22.94
N ASN A 50 5.88 -13.63 -23.29
CA ASN A 50 7.29 -13.84 -22.94
C ASN A 50 7.66 -13.31 -21.54
N SER A 51 6.70 -12.76 -20.80
CA SER A 51 6.95 -12.29 -19.43
C SER A 51 7.07 -13.47 -18.46
N HIS A 52 8.14 -13.49 -17.66
CA HIS A 52 8.33 -14.45 -16.58
C HIS A 52 7.35 -14.26 -15.39
N LEU A 53 6.64 -13.12 -15.35
CA LEU A 53 5.65 -12.85 -14.31
C LEU A 53 4.39 -13.67 -14.61
N ALA A 54 3.98 -14.54 -13.69
CA ALA A 54 2.77 -15.34 -13.84
C ALA A 54 1.52 -14.44 -13.84
N PRO A 55 0.49 -14.73 -14.68
CA PRO A 55 -0.74 -13.96 -14.67
C PRO A 55 -1.46 -14.07 -13.31
N LEU A 56 -2.05 -12.97 -12.88
CA LEU A 56 -2.89 -12.95 -11.69
C LEU A 56 -4.32 -13.35 -12.06
N HIS A 57 -4.83 -14.37 -11.39
CA HIS A 57 -6.23 -14.77 -11.52
C HIS A 57 -7.02 -14.04 -10.43
N CYS A 58 -7.81 -13.06 -10.84
CA CYS A 58 -8.72 -12.33 -9.94
C CYS A 58 -10.13 -12.93 -10.03
N ALA A 59 -10.87 -12.86 -8.94
CA ALA A 59 -12.29 -13.18 -8.91
C ALA A 59 -13.09 -12.33 -9.92
N SER A 60 -14.37 -12.66 -10.11
CA SER A 60 -15.22 -11.95 -11.07
C SER A 60 -15.32 -10.44 -10.75
N HIS A 61 -15.59 -9.65 -11.78
CA HIS A 61 -15.76 -8.19 -11.60
C HIS A 61 -16.94 -7.85 -10.67
N TRP A 62 -17.99 -8.66 -10.65
CA TRP A 62 -19.13 -8.49 -9.76
C TRP A 62 -18.76 -8.67 -8.28
N LEU A 63 -17.87 -9.62 -7.99
CA LEU A 63 -17.41 -9.85 -6.62
C LEU A 63 -16.56 -8.67 -6.11
N PHE A 64 -15.68 -8.12 -6.97
CA PHE A 64 -14.92 -6.91 -6.63
C PHE A 64 -15.86 -5.71 -6.45
N PHE A 65 -16.85 -5.55 -7.35
CA PHE A 65 -17.84 -4.48 -7.22
C PHE A 65 -18.57 -4.56 -5.88
N ILE A 66 -19.12 -5.71 -5.53
CA ILE A 66 -19.88 -5.89 -4.29
C ILE A 66 -18.98 -5.72 -3.06
N ALA A 67 -17.81 -6.35 -3.05
CA ALA A 67 -16.90 -6.29 -1.89
C ALA A 67 -16.46 -4.84 -1.58
N PHE A 68 -16.11 -4.06 -2.60
CA PHE A 68 -15.68 -2.68 -2.40
C PHE A 68 -16.87 -1.73 -2.15
N ALA A 69 -18.03 -1.97 -2.75
CA ALA A 69 -19.26 -1.27 -2.38
C ALA A 69 -19.60 -1.48 -0.90
N CYS A 70 -19.53 -2.71 -0.42
CA CYS A 70 -19.72 -3.02 1.01
C CYS A 70 -18.66 -2.34 1.88
N LEU A 71 -17.39 -2.31 1.45
CA LEU A 71 -16.32 -1.62 2.17
C LEU A 71 -16.63 -0.12 2.34
N PHE A 72 -17.06 0.56 1.28
CA PHE A 72 -17.39 1.98 1.33
C PHE A 72 -18.59 2.26 2.24
N VAL A 73 -19.64 1.45 2.15
CA VAL A 73 -20.81 1.59 3.02
C VAL A 73 -20.45 1.31 4.48
N MET A 74 -19.64 0.29 4.73
CA MET A 74 -19.17 -0.07 6.08
C MET A 74 -18.34 1.06 6.69
N MET A 75 -17.43 1.65 5.94
CA MET A 75 -16.60 2.76 6.42
C MET A 75 -17.43 4.03 6.66
N ASP A 76 -18.40 4.34 5.78
CA ASP A 76 -19.32 5.47 6.01
C ASP A 76 -20.19 5.27 7.24
N TRP A 77 -20.58 4.03 7.52
CA TRP A 77 -21.35 3.71 8.74
C TRP A 77 -20.50 3.78 10.02
N LEU A 78 -19.21 3.43 9.91
CA LEU A 78 -18.29 3.39 11.05
C LEU A 78 -17.83 4.79 11.48
N PHE A 79 -17.68 5.71 10.52
CA PHE A 79 -17.15 7.06 10.79
C PHE A 79 -18.26 8.10 10.72
N GLU A 80 -18.40 8.91 11.78
CA GLU A 80 -19.47 9.89 11.95
C GLU A 80 -19.22 11.20 11.16
N ILE A 81 -17.95 11.53 10.93
CA ILE A 81 -17.58 12.77 10.20
C ILE A 81 -17.90 12.60 8.72
N PRO A 82 -18.65 13.55 8.11
CA PRO A 82 -18.98 13.50 6.69
C PRO A 82 -17.72 13.28 5.81
N TYR A 83 -17.83 12.42 4.82
CA TYR A 83 -16.76 12.08 3.86
C TYR A 83 -15.54 11.34 4.45
N GLN A 84 -15.37 11.26 5.77
CA GLN A 84 -14.25 10.55 6.40
C GLN A 84 -14.18 9.07 5.96
N GLY A 85 -15.33 8.39 5.98
CA GLY A 85 -15.45 7.02 5.50
C GLY A 85 -15.03 6.83 4.05
N VAL A 86 -15.31 7.82 3.18
CA VAL A 86 -14.92 7.78 1.75
C VAL A 86 -13.42 7.84 1.57
N PHE A 87 -12.74 8.76 2.30
CA PHE A 87 -11.29 8.88 2.25
C PHE A 87 -10.60 7.59 2.74
N ILE A 88 -11.06 7.07 3.88
CA ILE A 88 -10.53 5.82 4.45
C ILE A 88 -10.81 4.64 3.54
N ALA A 89 -12.03 4.48 3.00
CA ALA A 89 -12.37 3.40 2.09
C ALA A 89 -11.52 3.43 0.81
N SER A 90 -11.31 4.63 0.24
CA SER A 90 -10.45 4.81 -0.93
C SER A 90 -8.99 4.45 -0.61
N TYR A 91 -8.50 4.89 0.52
CA TYR A 91 -7.15 4.59 1.00
C TYR A 91 -6.95 3.08 1.22
N VAL A 92 -7.85 2.42 1.94
CA VAL A 92 -7.82 0.97 2.18
C VAL A 92 -7.89 0.20 0.87
N SER A 93 -8.70 0.66 -0.09
CA SER A 93 -8.82 0.03 -1.41
C SER A 93 -7.49 0.00 -2.16
N ILE A 94 -6.77 1.13 -2.19
CA ILE A 94 -5.44 1.21 -2.83
C ILE A 94 -4.41 0.40 -2.04
N ALA A 95 -4.45 0.47 -0.71
CA ALA A 95 -3.55 -0.32 0.14
C ALA A 95 -3.71 -1.83 -0.10
N ILE A 96 -4.94 -2.33 -0.26
CA ILE A 96 -5.22 -3.73 -0.64
C ILE A 96 -4.58 -4.05 -2.00
N CYS A 97 -4.69 -3.17 -3.00
CA CYS A 97 -4.06 -3.39 -4.31
C CYS A 97 -2.54 -3.53 -4.18
N ILE A 98 -1.88 -2.65 -3.43
CA ILE A 98 -0.43 -2.72 -3.20
C ILE A 98 -0.07 -4.03 -2.50
N ALA A 99 -0.82 -4.42 -1.45
CA ALA A 99 -0.58 -5.65 -0.70
C ALA A 99 -0.69 -6.90 -1.59
N VAL A 100 -1.69 -6.96 -2.48
CA VAL A 100 -1.89 -8.08 -3.40
C VAL A 100 -0.77 -8.14 -4.45
N ILE A 101 -0.34 -7.00 -4.98
CA ILE A 101 0.75 -6.91 -5.96
C ILE A 101 2.06 -7.38 -5.31
N ASP A 102 2.39 -6.88 -4.13
CA ASP A 102 3.61 -7.27 -3.41
C ASP A 102 3.58 -8.74 -3.02
N TRP A 103 2.44 -9.24 -2.55
CA TRP A 103 2.29 -10.66 -2.22
C TRP A 103 2.55 -11.58 -3.41
N ARG A 104 2.16 -11.15 -4.62
CA ARG A 104 2.27 -11.98 -5.82
C ARG A 104 3.57 -11.81 -6.57
N TYR A 105 4.02 -10.57 -6.71
CA TYR A 105 5.13 -10.22 -7.58
C TYR A 105 6.37 -9.71 -6.83
N GLN A 106 6.24 -9.44 -5.52
CA GLN A 106 7.28 -8.80 -4.71
C GLN A 106 7.75 -7.47 -5.33
N LEU A 107 6.79 -6.75 -5.91
CA LEU A 107 6.96 -5.45 -6.52
C LEU A 107 5.97 -4.48 -5.91
N ILE A 108 6.40 -3.25 -5.68
CA ILE A 108 5.54 -2.17 -5.18
C ILE A 108 5.36 -1.14 -6.29
N SER A 109 4.10 -0.83 -6.61
CA SER A 109 3.77 0.24 -7.55
C SER A 109 3.95 1.60 -6.90
N VAL A 110 4.94 2.37 -7.36
CA VAL A 110 5.19 3.73 -6.89
C VAL A 110 4.00 4.65 -7.18
N GLN A 111 3.29 4.43 -8.28
CA GLN A 111 2.09 5.20 -8.63
C GLN A 111 0.99 5.05 -7.59
N LEU A 112 0.74 3.82 -7.12
CA LEU A 112 -0.24 3.57 -6.06
C LEU A 112 0.21 4.17 -4.72
N CYS A 113 1.51 4.18 -4.43
CA CYS A 113 2.05 4.83 -3.25
C CYS A 113 1.81 6.36 -3.28
N TYR A 114 1.97 6.99 -4.45
CA TYR A 114 1.61 8.40 -4.64
C TYR A 114 0.11 8.63 -4.46
N CYS A 115 -0.75 7.74 -4.95
CA CYS A 115 -2.19 7.84 -4.71
C CYS A 115 -2.52 7.79 -3.22
N LEU A 116 -1.90 6.87 -2.46
CA LEU A 116 -2.04 6.83 -0.99
C LEU A 116 -1.61 8.14 -0.34
N PHE A 117 -0.44 8.65 -0.71
CA PHE A 117 0.09 9.90 -0.18
C PHE A 117 -0.88 11.07 -0.41
N TRP A 118 -1.35 11.24 -1.65
CA TRP A 118 -2.25 12.33 -1.98
C TRP A 118 -3.62 12.21 -1.30
N ILE A 119 -4.16 10.99 -1.14
CA ILE A 119 -5.41 10.80 -0.38
C ILE A 119 -5.23 11.27 1.07
N GLY A 120 -4.11 10.92 1.72
CA GLY A 120 -3.83 11.35 3.09
C GLY A 120 -3.64 12.86 3.21
N VAL A 121 -2.87 13.46 2.31
CA VAL A 121 -2.62 14.91 2.28
C VAL A 121 -3.91 15.70 2.01
N VAL A 122 -4.72 15.27 1.03
CA VAL A 122 -6.00 15.93 0.73
C VAL A 122 -6.97 15.78 1.90
N ALA A 123 -7.06 14.62 2.54
CA ALA A 123 -7.90 14.42 3.71
C ALA A 123 -7.51 15.34 4.88
N ALA A 124 -6.20 15.58 5.06
CA ALA A 124 -5.69 16.52 6.06
C ALA A 124 -5.96 17.98 5.66
N TYR A 125 -5.83 18.32 4.37
CA TYR A 125 -6.07 19.67 3.86
C TYR A 125 -7.55 20.09 3.98
N VAL A 126 -8.49 19.16 3.70
CA VAL A 126 -9.93 19.42 3.83
C VAL A 126 -10.47 19.19 5.25
N GLU A 127 -9.57 19.01 6.23
CA GLU A 127 -9.89 18.85 7.66
C GLU A 127 -10.82 17.67 7.99
N VAL A 128 -10.86 16.67 7.12
CA VAL A 128 -11.58 15.41 7.36
C VAL A 128 -10.73 14.43 8.17
N SER A 129 -9.41 14.57 8.10
CA SER A 129 -8.43 13.80 8.88
C SER A 129 -8.34 14.33 10.32
N PRO A 130 -8.07 13.48 11.32
CA PRO A 130 -7.70 13.94 12.66
C PRO A 130 -6.31 14.60 12.71
N LEU A 131 -5.55 14.55 11.62
CA LEU A 131 -4.23 15.15 11.48
C LEU A 131 -4.34 16.49 10.76
N HIS A 132 -3.58 17.49 11.21
CA HIS A 132 -3.35 18.70 10.45
C HIS A 132 -2.42 18.42 9.25
N LEU A 133 -2.51 19.25 8.21
CA LEU A 133 -1.70 19.11 7.00
C LEU A 133 -0.21 19.00 7.30
N GLU A 134 0.29 19.83 8.22
CA GLU A 134 1.69 19.82 8.65
C GLU A 134 2.10 18.47 9.25
N GLN A 135 1.27 17.89 10.12
CA GLN A 135 1.51 16.59 10.76
C GLN A 135 1.48 15.45 9.74
N SER A 136 0.55 15.48 8.78
CA SER A 136 0.46 14.53 7.68
C SER A 136 1.73 14.54 6.84
N LEU A 137 2.20 15.72 6.42
CA LEU A 137 3.43 15.88 5.64
C LEU A 137 4.66 15.48 6.43
N GLN A 138 4.76 15.93 7.70
CA GLN A 138 5.88 15.58 8.58
C GLN A 138 6.01 14.06 8.74
N SER A 139 4.90 13.38 9.00
CA SER A 139 4.90 11.94 9.19
C SER A 139 5.26 11.20 7.90
N ALA A 140 4.68 11.59 6.77
CA ALA A 140 4.98 11.03 5.47
C ALA A 140 6.46 11.15 5.12
N LEU A 141 7.03 12.34 5.27
CA LEU A 141 8.46 12.61 5.00
C LEU A 141 9.38 11.89 5.99
N THR A 142 9.04 11.87 7.28
CA THR A 142 9.82 11.15 8.29
C THR A 142 9.89 9.66 7.96
N GLY A 143 8.75 9.03 7.63
CA GLY A 143 8.69 7.64 7.22
C GLY A 143 9.51 7.36 5.96
N PHE A 144 9.35 8.22 4.94
CA PHE A 144 10.11 8.13 3.71
C PHE A 144 11.62 8.20 3.94
N PHE A 145 12.09 9.26 4.63
CA PHE A 145 13.52 9.45 4.86
C PHE A 145 14.13 8.37 5.76
N ALA A 146 13.41 7.89 6.77
CA ALA A 146 13.87 6.80 7.61
C ALA A 146 14.14 5.53 6.79
N PHE A 147 13.20 5.14 5.92
CA PHE A 147 13.37 3.96 5.06
C PHE A 147 14.36 4.19 3.93
N TYR A 148 14.41 5.39 3.38
CA TYR A 148 15.42 5.76 2.38
C TYR A 148 16.85 5.66 2.96
N CYS A 149 17.07 6.18 4.17
CA CYS A 149 18.34 6.04 4.86
C CYS A 149 18.66 4.57 5.16
N LEU A 150 17.70 3.78 5.65
CA LEU A 150 17.88 2.35 5.89
C LEU A 150 18.26 1.59 4.62
N TYR A 151 17.60 1.90 3.49
CA TYR A 151 17.93 1.30 2.20
C TYR A 151 19.39 1.60 1.79
N HIS A 152 19.80 2.88 1.83
CA HIS A 152 21.15 3.26 1.42
C HIS A 152 22.22 2.77 2.39
N LEU A 153 21.98 2.80 3.70
CA LEU A 153 22.89 2.28 4.71
C LEU A 153 23.06 0.76 4.56
N SER A 154 21.97 0.01 4.38
CA SER A 154 22.04 -1.44 4.20
C SER A 154 22.81 -1.82 2.94
N LYS A 155 22.60 -1.09 1.84
CA LYS A 155 23.34 -1.29 0.60
C LYS A 155 24.81 -0.93 0.72
N GLY A 156 25.15 0.14 1.45
CA GLY A 156 26.54 0.57 1.69
C GLY A 156 27.31 -0.41 2.58
N ILE A 157 26.69 -0.89 3.67
CA ILE A 157 27.34 -1.76 4.66
C ILE A 157 27.39 -3.21 4.18
N TYR A 158 26.27 -3.76 3.75
CA TYR A 158 26.15 -5.19 3.42
C TYR A 158 26.37 -5.50 1.94
N ARG A 159 26.51 -4.50 1.07
CA ARG A 159 26.59 -4.61 -0.40
C ARG A 159 25.43 -5.45 -1.00
N LYS A 160 24.33 -5.56 -0.28
CA LYS A 160 23.09 -6.26 -0.69
C LYS A 160 21.89 -5.37 -0.42
N GLU A 161 20.90 -5.45 -1.28
CA GLU A 161 19.64 -4.78 -1.06
C GLU A 161 18.80 -5.61 -0.07
N LEU A 162 18.80 -5.21 1.21
CA LEU A 162 18.01 -5.85 2.26
C LEU A 162 16.57 -5.37 2.30
N LEU A 163 16.32 -4.15 1.82
CA LEU A 163 15.02 -3.51 1.74
C LEU A 163 14.68 -3.22 0.27
N GLY A 164 13.43 -3.41 -0.13
CA GLY A 164 12.96 -3.09 -1.48
C GLY A 164 12.91 -1.57 -1.72
N LYS A 165 13.24 -1.14 -2.95
CA LYS A 165 13.10 0.28 -3.34
C LYS A 165 11.67 0.80 -3.23
N GLY A 166 10.67 -0.08 -3.29
CA GLY A 166 9.27 0.29 -3.16
C GLY A 166 8.85 0.62 -1.72
N ASP A 167 9.54 0.05 -0.71
CA ASP A 167 9.12 0.16 0.67
C ASP A 167 9.19 1.61 1.20
N TYR A 168 10.19 2.41 0.80
CA TYR A 168 10.24 3.81 1.23
C TYR A 168 9.15 4.68 0.56
N TRP A 169 8.73 4.36 -0.68
CA TRP A 169 7.58 5.01 -1.30
C TRP A 169 6.27 4.61 -0.62
N LEU A 170 6.16 3.35 -0.20
CA LEU A 170 5.02 2.88 0.57
C LEU A 170 4.94 3.59 1.93
N MET A 171 6.10 3.80 2.59
CA MET A 171 6.17 4.56 3.85
C MET A 171 5.70 6.00 3.69
N LEU A 172 6.01 6.65 2.56
CA LEU A 172 5.48 7.99 2.24
C LEU A 172 3.95 7.98 2.25
N GLY A 173 3.35 6.98 1.55
CA GLY A 173 1.90 6.84 1.48
C GLY A 173 1.26 6.50 2.83
N LEU A 174 1.81 5.52 3.55
CA LEU A 174 1.26 5.10 4.85
C LEU A 174 1.42 6.20 5.92
N GLY A 175 2.55 6.90 5.91
CA GLY A 175 2.83 8.00 6.85
C GLY A 175 1.85 9.16 6.74
N SER A 176 1.30 9.45 5.56
CA SER A 176 0.38 10.58 5.35
C SER A 176 -0.94 10.48 6.13
N MET A 177 -1.34 9.29 6.55
CA MET A 177 -2.57 9.04 7.32
C MET A 177 -2.31 8.77 8.82
N SER A 178 -1.05 8.79 9.27
CA SER A 178 -0.64 8.49 10.64
C SER A 178 0.17 9.62 11.24
N HIS A 179 0.09 9.82 12.54
CA HIS A 179 1.00 10.73 13.23
C HIS A 179 2.40 10.09 13.34
N PHE A 180 3.48 10.89 13.20
CA PHE A 180 4.86 10.39 13.17
C PHE A 180 5.25 9.57 14.41
N ALA A 181 4.69 9.89 15.58
CA ALA A 181 4.95 9.16 16.83
C ALA A 181 4.50 7.68 16.76
N TRP A 182 3.56 7.33 15.88
CA TRP A 182 3.07 5.97 15.71
C TRP A 182 3.87 5.14 14.71
N LEU A 183 4.74 5.78 13.90
CA LEU A 183 5.56 5.10 12.90
C LEU A 183 6.40 3.94 13.50
N PRO A 184 7.09 4.12 14.64
CA PRO A 184 7.86 3.01 15.22
C PRO A 184 6.99 1.84 15.67
N LEU A 185 5.79 2.11 16.20
CA LEU A 185 4.90 1.07 16.70
C LEU A 185 4.40 0.15 15.58
N TRP A 186 3.81 0.72 14.52
CA TRP A 186 3.29 -0.14 13.47
C TRP A 186 4.40 -0.74 12.61
N LEU A 187 5.58 -0.12 12.53
CA LEU A 187 6.76 -0.75 11.95
C LEU A 187 7.21 -1.97 12.77
N PHE A 188 7.26 -1.84 14.09
CA PHE A 188 7.57 -2.97 14.98
C PHE A 188 6.56 -4.11 14.81
N LEU A 189 5.25 -3.79 14.79
CA LEU A 189 4.20 -4.79 14.56
C LEU A 189 4.35 -5.49 13.21
N ALA A 190 4.70 -4.76 12.14
CA ALA A 190 4.96 -5.34 10.83
C ALA A 190 6.12 -6.33 10.86
N CYS A 191 7.21 -5.98 11.56
CA CYS A 191 8.37 -6.87 11.72
C CYS A 191 8.01 -8.14 12.51
N VAL A 192 7.25 -8.01 13.60
CA VAL A 192 6.80 -9.15 14.41
C VAL A 192 5.91 -10.08 13.59
N MET A 193 4.94 -9.54 12.84
CA MET A 193 4.07 -10.35 11.98
C MET A 193 4.84 -11.02 10.84
N GLY A 194 5.75 -10.30 10.18
CA GLY A 194 6.59 -10.85 9.12
C GLY A 194 7.49 -11.98 9.64
N LEU A 195 8.11 -11.79 10.81
CA LEU A 195 8.94 -12.82 11.46
C LEU A 195 8.10 -14.03 11.85
N GLY A 196 6.93 -13.82 12.45
CA GLY A 196 6.00 -14.89 12.82
C GLY A 196 5.56 -15.71 11.60
N TYR A 197 5.28 -15.05 10.47
CA TYR A 197 4.96 -15.72 9.22
C TYR A 197 6.13 -16.60 8.71
N VAL A 198 7.36 -16.06 8.70
CA VAL A 198 8.56 -16.80 8.29
C VAL A 198 8.80 -18.01 9.19
N LEU A 199 8.68 -17.84 10.50
CA LEU A 199 8.83 -18.94 11.46
C LEU A 199 7.78 -20.03 11.23
N GLY A 200 6.51 -19.65 11.02
CA GLY A 200 5.44 -20.60 10.72
C GLY A 200 5.70 -21.41 9.45
N LEU A 201 6.24 -20.78 8.41
CA LEU A 201 6.60 -21.49 7.18
C LEU A 201 7.85 -22.39 7.33
N ARG A 202 8.83 -21.97 8.14
CA ARG A 202 10.00 -22.80 8.47
C ARG A 202 9.60 -24.08 9.22
N ILE A 203 8.67 -23.98 10.16
CA ILE A 203 8.12 -25.15 10.88
C ILE A 203 7.46 -26.13 9.92
N LYS A 204 6.82 -25.61 8.84
CA LYS A 204 6.24 -26.44 7.76
C LYS A 204 7.26 -26.93 6.74
N GLY A 205 8.56 -26.73 6.96
CA GLY A 205 9.64 -27.18 6.07
C GLY A 205 9.79 -26.37 4.78
N GLN A 206 9.11 -25.22 4.64
CA GLN A 206 9.19 -24.39 3.44
C GLN A 206 10.34 -23.39 3.56
N LYS A 207 11.20 -23.33 2.52
CA LYS A 207 12.27 -22.33 2.42
C LYS A 207 11.76 -21.12 1.63
N ILE A 208 11.72 -19.96 2.28
CA ILE A 208 11.38 -18.70 1.64
C ILE A 208 12.67 -18.00 1.23
N LYS A 209 12.76 -17.54 -0.02
CA LYS A 209 13.89 -16.74 -0.51
C LYS A 209 13.71 -15.26 -0.19
N GLN A 210 12.48 -14.73 -0.32
CA GLN A 210 12.12 -13.34 -0.10
C GLN A 210 10.74 -13.28 0.55
N LEU A 211 10.57 -12.35 1.50
CA LEU A 211 9.30 -12.09 2.18
C LEU A 211 8.64 -10.87 1.55
N PRO A 212 7.38 -10.94 1.09
CA PRO A 212 6.62 -9.74 0.74
C PRO A 212 6.37 -8.94 2.02
N PHE A 213 7.01 -7.77 2.17
CA PHE A 213 6.96 -6.99 3.40
C PHE A 213 5.78 -6.03 3.45
N ALA A 214 5.37 -5.48 2.27
CA ALA A 214 4.31 -4.50 2.19
C ALA A 214 2.95 -4.95 2.79
N PRO A 215 2.47 -6.19 2.64
CA PRO A 215 1.22 -6.61 3.27
C PRO A 215 1.23 -6.49 4.80
N PHE A 216 2.35 -6.85 5.44
CA PHE A 216 2.49 -6.75 6.90
C PHE A 216 2.58 -5.29 7.34
N LEU A 217 3.29 -4.47 6.57
CA LEU A 217 3.42 -3.05 6.82
C LEU A 217 2.06 -2.33 6.69
N ILE A 218 1.30 -2.63 5.64
CA ILE A 218 -0.04 -2.08 5.41
C ILE A 218 -1.00 -2.52 6.52
N PHE A 219 -1.02 -3.80 6.84
CA PHE A 219 -1.92 -4.32 7.88
C PHE A 219 -1.63 -3.69 9.24
N SER A 220 -0.36 -3.63 9.66
CA SER A 220 0.02 -3.01 10.92
C SER A 220 -0.29 -1.51 10.96
N ALA A 221 -0.04 -0.79 9.85
CA ALA A 221 -0.39 0.62 9.73
C ALA A 221 -1.91 0.83 9.87
N LEU A 222 -2.73 0.04 9.18
CA LEU A 222 -4.20 0.12 9.27
C LEU A 222 -4.70 -0.19 10.68
N CYS A 223 -4.09 -1.14 11.40
CA CYS A 223 -4.44 -1.43 12.80
C CYS A 223 -4.22 -0.23 13.74
N VAL A 224 -3.34 0.70 13.39
CA VAL A 224 -3.09 1.93 14.15
C VAL A 224 -3.89 3.11 13.60
N ILE A 225 -3.96 3.25 12.27
CA ILE A 225 -4.63 4.36 11.60
C ILE A 225 -6.14 4.33 11.89
N LEU A 226 -6.82 3.20 11.68
CA LEU A 226 -8.27 3.11 11.81
C LEU A 226 -8.79 3.47 13.21
N PRO A 227 -8.25 2.94 14.31
CA PRO A 227 -8.66 3.36 15.65
C PRO A 227 -8.39 4.83 15.95
N ASN A 228 -7.27 5.38 15.45
CA ASN A 228 -6.90 6.77 15.64
C ASN A 228 -7.86 7.73 14.91
N TRP A 229 -8.36 7.32 13.74
CA TRP A 229 -9.35 8.06 12.99
C TRP A 229 -10.75 7.93 13.59
N TYR A 230 -11.09 6.78 14.18
CA TYR A 230 -12.36 6.56 14.83
C TYR A 230 -12.49 7.34 16.14
N SER A 231 -11.46 7.34 16.98
CA SER A 231 -11.47 8.00 18.29
C SER A 231 -10.13 8.69 18.59
N PRO A 232 -9.90 9.91 18.05
CA PRO A 232 -8.64 10.62 18.27
C PRO A 232 -8.35 10.90 19.76
N SER A 233 -9.38 11.13 20.57
CA SER A 233 -9.28 11.42 22.00
C SER A 233 -8.82 10.23 22.85
N MET A 234 -9.08 9.01 22.43
CA MET A 234 -8.61 7.82 23.14
C MET A 234 -7.11 7.61 22.99
N MET A 235 -6.58 7.90 21.82
CA MET A 235 -5.16 7.67 21.50
C MET A 235 -4.26 8.79 22.08
N SER A 236 -4.76 10.02 22.21
CA SER A 236 -4.00 11.10 22.87
C SER A 236 -3.75 10.83 24.35
N LYS A 237 -4.64 10.08 25.04
CA LYS A 237 -4.49 9.70 26.44
C LYS A 237 -3.43 8.61 26.70
N LEU A 238 -2.99 7.91 25.67
CA LEU A 238 -1.94 6.87 25.80
C LEU A 238 -0.52 7.46 25.79
N TRP A 239 -0.39 8.79 25.53
CA TRP A 239 0.89 9.47 25.44
C TRP A 239 1.09 10.62 26.46
N ILE A 240 0.18 10.77 27.41
CA ILE A 240 0.35 11.59 28.62
C ILE A 240 0.61 10.66 29.80
#